data_d841326ee95d2ab576b2d7160369b063
#
_entry.id   d841326ee95d2ab576b2d7160369b063
#
_cell.length_a   1.000
_cell.length_b   1.000
_cell.length_c   1.000
_cell.angle_alpha   90.00
_cell.angle_beta   90.00
_cell.angle_gamma   90.00
#
_symmetry.space_group_name_H-M   'P 1'
#
loop_
_entity.id
_entity.type
_entity.pdbx_description
1 polymer ?
#
loop_
_entity_poly.entity_id
_entity_poly.type
_entity_poly.pdbx_seq_one_letter_code
_entity_poly.pdbx_strand_id
1 'polypeptide(L)'
;MMTSKTDKNKVLILGIGNTLMGDEGIGVHVVNSLEKTALPDGVELLDGGTGSFLLLEPMQSADKVILIDATIDGAKAGSVRRLHPRYSKDYPKTLTAHDIGLKDLIDAFYLMGKTPEVTLFAVSIEDLQDLTTEMSPDLNKVVPKVAGLVLEEALAF
;
A
#
# COMPACT_ATOMS: atom_id res chain seq x y z
N MET A 1 31.49 -19.66 1.75
CA MET A 1 31.08 -18.82 2.03
C MET A 1 29.79 -18.66 1.98
N MET A 2 29.34 -17.98 2.41
CA MET A 2 28.06 -17.98 2.68
C MET A 2 27.38 -17.03 1.94
N THR A 3 26.60 -17.42 1.05
CA THR A 3 25.58 -16.54 0.60
C THR A 3 24.67 -16.37 1.71
N SER A 4 24.83 -15.30 2.30
CA SER A 4 24.03 -15.03 3.39
C SER A 4 22.60 -14.78 2.95
N LYS A 5 21.70 -15.12 3.84
CA LYS A 5 20.31 -14.77 3.71
C LYS A 5 20.09 -13.26 3.58
N THR A 6 21.14 -12.46 3.79
CA THR A 6 21.07 -11.01 3.66
C THR A 6 20.96 -10.55 2.21
N ASP A 7 21.22 -11.44 1.25
CA ASP A 7 21.13 -11.09 -0.17
C ASP A 7 19.70 -11.22 -0.70
N LYS A 8 18.76 -11.69 0.11
CA LYS A 8 17.35 -11.73 -0.31
C LYS A 8 16.74 -10.36 -0.16
N ASN A 9 16.13 -9.91 -1.23
CA ASN A 9 15.36 -8.68 -1.22
C ASN A 9 14.18 -8.80 -0.26
N LYS A 10 13.97 -7.75 0.52
CA LYS A 10 12.82 -7.67 1.42
C LYS A 10 11.75 -6.81 0.79
N VAL A 11 10.57 -7.37 0.63
CA VAL A 11 9.41 -6.66 0.08
C VAL A 11 8.37 -6.50 1.18
N LEU A 12 7.93 -5.27 1.39
CA LEU A 12 6.86 -4.95 2.31
C LEU A 12 5.61 -4.58 1.52
N ILE A 13 4.52 -5.30 1.75
CA ILE A 13 3.21 -4.97 1.21
C ILE A 13 2.45 -4.23 2.31
N LEU A 14 2.13 -2.98 2.06
CA LEU A 14 1.58 -2.08 3.07
C LEU A 14 0.22 -1.56 2.62
N GLY A 15 -0.83 -1.94 3.35
CA GLY A 15 -2.18 -1.42 3.12
C GLY A 15 -2.44 -0.21 3.99
N ILE A 16 -2.87 0.87 3.37
CA ILE A 16 -3.21 2.12 4.04
C ILE A 16 -4.72 2.34 3.90
N GLY A 17 -5.34 2.82 4.96
CA GLY A 17 -6.75 3.20 4.93
C GLY A 17 -7.44 2.95 6.26
N ASN A 18 -8.61 3.53 6.41
CA ASN A 18 -9.43 3.39 7.60
C ASN A 18 -10.61 2.46 7.31
N THR A 19 -10.56 1.25 7.87
CA THR A 19 -11.62 0.25 7.66
C THR A 19 -12.96 0.62 8.28
N LEU A 20 -12.99 1.65 9.13
CA LEU A 20 -14.24 2.18 9.67
C LEU A 20 -14.95 3.15 8.70
N MET A 21 -14.31 3.46 7.57
CA MET A 21 -14.85 4.35 6.54
C MET A 21 -15.09 3.61 5.22
N GLY A 22 -15.53 2.37 5.29
CA GLY A 22 -15.93 1.58 4.13
C GLY A 22 -14.83 1.43 3.08
N ASP A 23 -15.09 1.94 1.90
CA ASP A 23 -14.20 1.78 0.74
C ASP A 23 -12.81 2.40 0.93
N GLU A 24 -12.70 3.40 1.77
CA GLU A 24 -11.40 4.01 2.11
C GLU A 24 -10.45 3.01 2.74
N GLY A 25 -10.96 1.94 3.31
CA GLY A 25 -10.17 0.87 3.89
C GLY A 25 -9.67 -0.19 2.89
N ILE A 26 -9.83 0.02 1.58
CA ILE A 26 -9.50 -1.00 0.57
C ILE A 26 -8.08 -1.55 0.73
N GLY A 27 -7.10 -0.70 1.01
CA GLY A 27 -5.71 -1.14 1.17
C GLY A 27 -5.55 -2.18 2.28
N VAL A 28 -6.19 -1.93 3.42
CA VAL A 28 -6.17 -2.85 4.55
C VAL A 28 -6.90 -4.14 4.23
N HIS A 29 -8.04 -4.06 3.54
CA HIS A 29 -8.79 -5.25 3.14
C HIS A 29 -8.00 -6.14 2.19
N VAL A 30 -7.21 -5.56 1.28
CA VAL A 30 -6.34 -6.33 0.39
C VAL A 30 -5.26 -7.05 1.20
N VAL A 31 -4.62 -6.37 2.14
CA VAL A 31 -3.61 -6.99 3.02
C VAL A 31 -4.23 -8.13 3.82
N ASN A 32 -5.41 -7.92 4.39
CA ASN A 32 -6.09 -8.96 5.15
C ASN A 32 -6.43 -10.18 4.28
N SER A 33 -6.78 -9.95 3.02
CA SER A 33 -7.02 -11.03 2.07
C SER A 33 -5.74 -11.84 1.82
N LEU A 34 -4.60 -11.16 1.70
CA LEU A 34 -3.31 -11.81 1.45
C LEU A 34 -2.80 -12.61 2.66
N GLU A 35 -3.20 -12.26 3.88
CA GLU A 35 -2.84 -13.02 5.07
C GLU A 35 -3.31 -14.47 5.03
N LYS A 36 -4.33 -14.75 4.24
CA LYS A 36 -4.89 -16.09 4.08
C LYS A 36 -4.16 -16.92 3.04
N THR A 37 -3.17 -16.37 2.37
CA THR A 37 -2.42 -17.04 1.32
C THR A 37 -0.99 -17.33 1.76
N ALA A 38 -0.35 -18.29 1.10
CA ALA A 38 1.07 -18.53 1.30
C ALA A 38 1.87 -17.43 0.58
N LEU A 39 2.74 -16.76 1.31
CA LEU A 39 3.56 -15.70 0.75
C LEU A 39 4.95 -16.23 0.39
N PRO A 40 5.59 -15.68 -0.66
CA PRO A 40 6.98 -16.00 -0.96
C PRO A 40 7.91 -15.57 0.17
N ASP A 41 9.08 -16.20 0.27
CA ASP A 41 10.10 -15.80 1.23
C ASP A 41 10.50 -14.34 1.00
N GLY A 42 10.68 -13.61 2.07
CA GLY A 42 11.09 -12.21 2.01
C GLY A 42 9.95 -11.22 1.80
N VAL A 43 8.73 -11.69 1.67
CA VAL A 43 7.55 -10.83 1.52
C VAL A 43 6.80 -10.75 2.85
N GLU A 44 6.62 -9.53 3.35
CA GLU A 44 5.89 -9.27 4.59
C GLU A 44 4.67 -8.40 4.30
N LEU A 45 3.62 -8.60 5.10
CA LEU A 45 2.39 -7.82 5.04
C LEU A 45 2.30 -6.91 6.25
N LEU A 46 1.77 -5.71 6.06
CA LEU A 46 1.52 -4.79 7.16
C LEU A 46 0.23 -4.02 6.94
N ASP A 47 -0.64 -4.06 7.93
CA ASP A 47 -1.79 -3.18 8.02
C ASP A 47 -1.27 -1.86 8.58
N GLY A 48 -1.20 -0.84 7.74
CA GLY A 48 -0.69 0.47 8.13
C GLY A 48 -1.77 1.40 8.70
N GLY A 49 -3.03 0.96 8.68
CA GLY A 49 -4.12 1.80 9.15
C GLY A 49 -4.14 3.14 8.42
N THR A 50 -4.28 4.23 9.15
CA THR A 50 -4.33 5.59 8.58
C THR A 50 -2.96 6.18 8.27
N GLY A 51 -1.91 5.43 8.50
CA GLY A 51 -0.54 5.90 8.29
C GLY A 51 -0.01 6.69 9.49
N SER A 52 1.24 6.47 9.86
CA SER A 52 1.89 7.22 10.94
C SER A 52 3.40 7.05 10.83
N PHE A 53 4.15 7.81 11.64
CA PHE A 53 5.59 7.64 11.71
C PHE A 53 6.02 6.27 12.23
N LEU A 54 5.11 5.50 12.84
CA LEU A 54 5.39 4.11 13.20
C LEU A 54 5.67 3.26 11.97
N LEU A 55 5.25 3.68 10.78
CA LEU A 55 5.54 2.99 9.54
C LEU A 55 6.95 3.24 9.00
N LEU A 56 7.64 4.24 9.53
CA LEU A 56 8.95 4.65 9.03
C LEU A 56 9.95 3.50 9.07
N GLU A 57 10.09 2.86 10.22
CA GLU A 57 11.06 1.77 10.38
C GLU A 57 10.75 0.57 9.49
N PRO A 58 9.52 0.02 9.49
CA PRO A 58 9.20 -1.09 8.58
C PRO A 58 9.44 -0.76 7.11
N MET A 59 9.10 0.45 6.69
CA MET A 59 9.32 0.86 5.30
C MET A 59 10.79 1.00 4.97
N GLN A 60 11.59 1.56 5.88
CA GLN A 60 13.03 1.71 5.67
C GLN A 60 13.77 0.38 5.68
N SER A 61 13.26 -0.60 6.41
CA SER A 61 13.87 -1.92 6.50
C SER A 61 13.63 -2.77 5.25
N ALA A 62 12.73 -2.33 4.38
CA ALA A 62 12.43 -3.03 3.14
C ALA A 62 13.27 -2.47 1.98
N ASP A 63 13.58 -3.32 1.03
CA ASP A 63 14.20 -2.91 -0.23
C ASP A 63 13.15 -2.38 -1.19
N LYS A 64 11.96 -2.93 -1.13
CA LYS A 64 10.80 -2.50 -1.91
C LYS A 64 9.58 -2.42 -1.03
N VAL A 65 8.80 -1.35 -1.20
CA VAL A 65 7.50 -1.17 -0.54
C VAL A 65 6.42 -1.12 -1.60
N ILE A 66 5.40 -1.94 -1.43
CA ILE A 66 4.21 -1.94 -2.28
C ILE A 66 3.08 -1.35 -1.44
N LEU A 67 2.65 -0.15 -1.81
CA LEU A 67 1.57 0.56 -1.13
C LEU A 67 0.25 0.30 -1.81
N ILE A 68 -0.80 0.16 -1.03
CA ILE A 68 -2.17 0.06 -1.53
C ILE A 68 -3.00 1.09 -0.79
N ASP A 69 -3.62 2.01 -1.52
CA ASP A 69 -4.42 3.08 -0.94
C ASP A 69 -5.58 3.46 -1.84
N ALA A 70 -6.62 3.99 -1.24
CA ALA A 70 -7.77 4.51 -1.96
C ALA A 70 -7.48 5.90 -2.52
N THR A 71 -8.10 6.20 -3.66
CA THR A 71 -8.00 7.52 -4.28
C THR A 71 -9.39 7.96 -4.76
N ILE A 72 -9.68 9.25 -4.60
CA ILE A 72 -10.91 9.86 -5.11
C ILE A 72 -10.51 10.72 -6.31
N ASP A 73 -10.41 10.08 -7.47
CA ASP A 73 -9.87 10.71 -8.68
C ASP A 73 -10.89 10.86 -9.81
N GLY A 74 -12.15 10.59 -9.53
CA GLY A 74 -13.21 10.68 -10.54
C GLY A 74 -13.29 9.48 -11.47
N ALA A 75 -12.40 8.54 -11.38
CA ALA A 75 -12.48 7.31 -12.18
C ALA A 75 -13.53 6.37 -11.59
N LYS A 76 -13.94 5.39 -12.40
CA LYS A 76 -14.92 4.39 -11.96
C LYS A 76 -14.41 3.67 -10.71
N ALA A 77 -15.28 3.51 -9.71
CA ALA A 77 -14.95 2.79 -8.49
C ALA A 77 -14.42 1.39 -8.80
N GLY A 78 -13.30 1.04 -8.17
CA GLY A 78 -12.61 -0.22 -8.43
C GLY A 78 -11.55 -0.15 -9.52
N SER A 79 -11.39 1.00 -10.19
CA SER A 79 -10.27 1.19 -11.12
C SER A 79 -8.96 1.19 -10.36
N VAL A 80 -7.92 0.57 -10.92
CA VAL A 80 -6.63 0.43 -10.28
C VAL A 80 -5.55 1.06 -11.15
N ARG A 81 -4.74 1.94 -10.55
CA ARG A 81 -3.56 2.50 -11.21
C ARG A 81 -2.31 2.04 -10.49
N ARG A 82 -1.31 1.63 -11.27
CA ARG A 82 0.00 1.22 -10.77
C ARG A 82 0.98 2.36 -11.04
N LEU A 83 1.55 2.91 -9.98
CA LEU A 83 2.44 4.09 -10.04
C LEU A 83 3.77 3.77 -9.38
N HIS A 84 4.83 4.45 -9.84
CA HIS A 84 6.17 4.34 -9.24
C HIS A 84 6.63 5.70 -8.77
N PRO A 85 6.07 6.24 -7.67
CA PRO A 85 6.48 7.55 -7.18
C PRO A 85 7.89 7.48 -6.59
N ARG A 86 8.74 8.44 -6.94
CA ARG A 86 10.09 8.57 -6.39
C ARG A 86 10.15 9.62 -5.30
N TYR A 87 9.42 10.70 -5.48
CA TYR A 87 9.40 11.85 -4.60
C TYR A 87 8.00 12.06 -4.05
N SER A 88 7.91 12.78 -2.94
CA SER A 88 6.61 13.06 -2.34
C SER A 88 5.64 13.73 -3.31
N LYS A 89 6.16 14.60 -4.19
CA LYS A 89 5.33 15.28 -5.19
C LYS A 89 4.76 14.36 -6.27
N ASP A 90 5.31 13.16 -6.44
CA ASP A 90 4.86 12.21 -7.45
C ASP A 90 3.64 11.42 -6.97
N TYR A 91 3.33 11.50 -5.69
CA TYR A 91 2.14 10.82 -5.15
C TYR A 91 0.88 11.59 -5.54
N PRO A 92 -0.18 10.88 -5.94
CA PRO A 92 -1.44 11.54 -6.25
C PRO A 92 -1.96 12.34 -5.07
N LYS A 93 -2.39 13.57 -5.32
CA LYS A 93 -3.02 14.41 -4.29
C LYS A 93 -4.40 13.90 -3.92
N THR A 94 -4.96 13.02 -4.74
CA THR A 94 -6.28 12.42 -4.56
C THR A 94 -6.28 11.23 -3.61
N LEU A 95 -5.12 10.79 -3.11
CA LEU A 95 -5.05 9.74 -2.11
C LEU A 95 -5.79 10.14 -0.85
N THR A 96 -6.43 9.16 -0.22
CA THR A 96 -7.25 9.41 0.97
C THR A 96 -6.47 9.35 2.28
N ALA A 97 -5.20 8.95 2.26
CA ALA A 97 -4.35 8.94 3.44
C ALA A 97 -3.95 10.37 3.80
N HIS A 98 -4.57 10.92 4.84
CA HIS A 98 -4.45 12.35 5.11
C HIS A 98 -3.61 12.73 6.32
N ASP A 99 -3.50 11.87 7.32
CA ASP A 99 -3.02 12.31 8.62
C ASP A 99 -1.53 12.62 8.66
N ILE A 100 -0.69 11.66 8.85
CA ILE A 100 0.70 11.90 8.58
C ILE A 100 0.88 11.39 7.18
N GLY A 101 0.82 12.30 6.24
CA GLY A 101 0.80 11.91 4.84
C GLY A 101 1.96 11.01 4.49
N LEU A 102 1.72 10.10 3.58
CA LEU A 102 2.78 9.32 2.97
C LEU A 102 3.92 10.23 2.50
N LYS A 103 3.58 11.46 2.12
CA LYS A 103 4.56 12.46 1.70
C LYS A 103 5.58 12.77 2.79
N ASP A 104 5.11 12.90 4.03
CA ASP A 104 6.01 13.21 5.15
C ASP A 104 6.95 12.05 5.43
N LEU A 105 6.47 10.82 5.28
CA LEU A 105 7.31 9.63 5.43
C LEU A 105 8.37 9.57 4.33
N ILE A 106 7.98 9.85 3.10
CA ILE A 106 8.92 9.84 1.97
C ILE A 106 9.97 10.94 2.13
N ASP A 107 9.57 12.14 2.55
CA ASP A 107 10.50 13.23 2.80
C ASP A 107 11.49 12.83 3.92
N ALA A 108 11.01 12.14 4.95
CA ALA A 108 11.88 11.63 6.01
C ALA A 108 12.91 10.63 5.48
N PHE A 109 12.53 9.76 4.53
CA PHE A 109 13.48 8.83 3.90
C PHE A 109 14.63 9.58 3.22
N TYR A 110 14.32 10.65 2.48
CA TYR A 110 15.35 11.43 1.82
C TYR A 110 16.29 12.09 2.81
N LEU A 111 15.74 12.62 3.89
CA LEU A 111 16.56 13.22 4.94
C LEU A 111 17.48 12.21 5.62
N MET A 112 17.05 10.97 5.73
CA MET A 112 17.81 9.90 6.36
C MET A 112 18.74 9.16 5.40
N GLY A 113 18.70 9.50 4.12
CA GLY A 113 19.61 8.94 3.12
C GLY A 113 19.29 7.53 2.66
N LYS A 114 18.14 6.97 3.05
CA LYS A 114 17.75 5.62 2.63
C LYS A 114 16.30 5.64 2.15
N THR A 115 16.11 5.37 0.87
CA THR A 115 14.80 5.36 0.23
C THR A 115 14.54 4.01 -0.40
N PRO A 116 13.52 3.25 0.04
CA PRO A 116 13.15 2.02 -0.63
C PRO A 116 12.54 2.31 -2.01
N GLU A 117 12.57 1.33 -2.89
CA GLU A 117 11.81 1.39 -4.12
C GLU A 117 10.32 1.28 -3.77
N VAL A 118 9.48 2.15 -4.33
CA VAL A 118 8.05 2.18 -4.01
C VAL A 118 7.22 1.96 -5.26
N THR A 119 6.26 1.05 -5.15
CA THR A 119 5.16 0.90 -6.12
C THR A 119 3.86 1.18 -5.37
N LEU A 120 3.01 2.01 -5.96
CA LEU A 120 1.72 2.36 -5.39
C LEU A 120 0.60 1.81 -6.28
N PHE A 121 -0.30 1.04 -5.68
CA PHE A 121 -1.56 0.68 -6.31
C PHE A 121 -2.64 1.60 -5.75
N ALA A 122 -3.09 2.54 -6.56
CA ALA A 122 -4.15 3.47 -6.19
C ALA A 122 -5.48 2.93 -6.69
N VAL A 123 -6.39 2.65 -5.78
CA VAL A 123 -7.70 2.08 -6.08
C VAL A 123 -8.75 3.16 -5.98
N SER A 124 -9.47 3.40 -7.08
CA SER A 124 -10.48 4.47 -7.13
C SER A 124 -11.71 4.10 -6.32
N ILE A 125 -12.19 5.04 -5.52
CA ILE A 125 -13.47 4.97 -4.82
C ILE A 125 -14.30 6.20 -5.22
N GLU A 126 -15.62 6.11 -5.05
CA GLU A 126 -16.48 7.24 -5.44
C GLU A 126 -16.32 8.43 -4.50
N ASP A 127 -16.42 8.18 -3.21
CA ASP A 127 -16.37 9.22 -2.18
C ASP A 127 -16.08 8.59 -0.84
N LEU A 128 -15.79 9.44 0.16
CA LEU A 128 -15.68 8.97 1.53
C LEU A 128 -17.06 8.58 2.05
N GLN A 129 -17.12 7.45 2.73
CA GLN A 129 -18.35 6.96 3.33
C GLN A 129 -18.41 7.35 4.80
N ASP A 130 -19.62 7.40 5.34
CA ASP A 130 -19.83 7.51 6.77
C ASP A 130 -19.31 6.24 7.47
N LEU A 131 -19.28 6.24 8.78
CA LEU A 131 -18.77 5.10 9.54
C LEU A 131 -19.48 3.82 9.14
N THR A 132 -18.72 2.90 8.55
CA THR A 132 -19.17 1.57 8.18
C THR A 132 -17.97 0.67 8.00
N THR A 133 -18.10 -0.59 8.39
CA THR A 133 -17.07 -1.59 8.15
C THR A 133 -17.25 -2.31 6.80
N GLU A 134 -18.34 -2.03 6.10
CA GLU A 134 -18.66 -2.70 4.85
C GLU A 134 -18.21 -1.89 3.67
N MET A 135 -17.52 -2.54 2.74
CA MET A 135 -17.19 -1.93 1.44
C MET A 135 -18.35 -2.11 0.47
N SER A 136 -18.44 -1.19 -0.49
CA SER A 136 -19.40 -1.32 -1.59
C SER A 136 -19.13 -2.58 -2.40
N PRO A 137 -20.15 -3.12 -3.12
CA PRO A 137 -19.95 -4.33 -3.92
C PRO A 137 -18.83 -4.20 -4.95
N ASP A 138 -18.66 -3.04 -5.58
CA ASP A 138 -17.61 -2.84 -6.57
C ASP A 138 -16.22 -2.99 -5.96
N LEU A 139 -16.01 -2.48 -4.76
CA LEU A 139 -14.74 -2.58 -4.06
C LEU A 139 -14.50 -3.99 -3.54
N ASN A 140 -15.53 -4.66 -3.03
CA ASN A 140 -15.41 -6.05 -2.63
C ASN A 140 -14.97 -6.94 -3.80
N LYS A 141 -15.49 -6.67 -5.00
CA LYS A 141 -15.14 -7.45 -6.20
C LYS A 141 -13.70 -7.24 -6.64
N VAL A 142 -13.13 -6.07 -6.37
CA VAL A 142 -11.78 -5.74 -6.84
C VAL A 142 -10.68 -6.26 -5.93
N VAL A 143 -11.00 -6.64 -4.70
CA VAL A 143 -9.99 -7.13 -3.74
C VAL A 143 -9.14 -8.27 -4.32
N PRO A 144 -9.70 -9.34 -4.89
CA PRO A 144 -8.88 -10.43 -5.45
C PRO A 144 -7.98 -9.96 -6.60
N LYS A 145 -8.48 -9.04 -7.42
CA LYS A 145 -7.69 -8.50 -8.54
C LYS A 145 -6.49 -7.72 -8.03
N VAL A 146 -6.70 -6.83 -7.06
CA VAL A 146 -5.61 -6.04 -6.49
C VAL A 146 -4.62 -6.96 -5.78
N ALA A 147 -5.10 -7.93 -5.02
CA ALA A 147 -4.24 -8.89 -4.34
C ALA A 147 -3.33 -9.64 -5.35
N GLY A 148 -3.88 -10.05 -6.49
CA GLY A 148 -3.11 -10.70 -7.54
C GLY A 148 -2.05 -9.78 -8.14
N LEU A 149 -2.40 -8.53 -8.42
CA LEU A 149 -1.47 -7.54 -8.96
C LEU A 149 -0.32 -7.26 -7.98
N VAL A 150 -0.64 -7.17 -6.70
CA VAL A 150 0.34 -6.91 -5.64
C VAL A 150 1.32 -8.08 -5.52
N LEU A 151 0.82 -9.32 -5.57
CA LEU A 151 1.70 -10.50 -5.52
C LEU A 151 2.60 -10.58 -6.76
N GLU A 152 2.10 -10.27 -7.94
CA GLU A 152 2.91 -10.22 -9.15
C GLU A 152 4.05 -9.20 -8.99
N GLU A 153 3.72 -8.04 -8.44
CA GLU A 153 4.72 -6.99 -8.21
C GLU A 153 5.80 -7.46 -7.23
N ALA A 154 5.39 -8.13 -6.16
CA ALA A 154 6.31 -8.65 -5.15
C ALA A 154 7.25 -9.72 -5.73
N LEU A 155 6.72 -10.58 -6.59
CA LEU A 155 7.50 -11.66 -7.22
C LEU A 155 8.47 -11.15 -8.30
N ALA A 156 8.18 -9.99 -8.89
CA ALA A 156 8.99 -9.43 -9.96
C ALA A 156 10.23 -8.69 -9.47
N PHE A 157 10.39 -8.52 -8.17
CA PHE A 157 11.50 -7.73 -7.59
C PHE A 157 12.75 -8.54 -7.34
#